data_e4624f9dbb00840bc5d3e7e27ef51923
#
_entry.id   e4624f9dbb00840bc5d3e7e27ef51923
#
_cell.length_a   1.000
_cell.length_b   1.000
_cell.length_c   1.000
_cell.angle_alpha   90.00
_cell.angle_beta   90.00
_cell.angle_gamma   90.00
#
_symmetry.space_group_name_H-M   'P 1'
#
loop_
_entity.id
_entity.type
_entity.pdbx_description
1 polymer ?
#
loop_
_entity_poly.entity_id
_entity_poly.type
_entity_poly.pdbx_seq_one_letter_code
_entity_poly.pdbx_strand_id
1 'polypeptide(L)'
;MNFYEHTLIARQDLSKPQFDKIRDKYKKLINETDGKVLKTEEWGILNFSKKIKKFNKGYYIHYKFEGSPKTIETIKKSINIDREVIRYLIVKYKQLDLKTEFFKNQ
;
A
#
# COMPACT_ATOMS: atom_id res chain seq x y z
N MET A 1 8.32 9.68 -15.80
CA MET A 1 7.97 8.88 -14.62
C MET A 1 6.85 7.91 -14.92
N ASN A 2 6.76 6.84 -14.16
CA ASN A 2 5.73 5.82 -14.32
C ASN A 2 4.67 5.93 -13.24
N PHE A 3 3.48 5.46 -13.56
CA PHE A 3 2.37 5.37 -12.60
C PHE A 3 2.30 3.97 -11.99
N TYR A 4 2.04 3.91 -10.71
CA TYR A 4 1.97 2.66 -9.96
C TYR A 4 0.78 2.66 -9.01
N GLU A 5 0.30 1.46 -8.73
CA GLU A 5 -0.61 1.22 -7.62
C GLU A 5 0.08 0.24 -6.66
N HIS A 6 0.07 0.60 -5.40
CA HIS A 6 0.69 -0.21 -4.34
C HIS A 6 -0.38 -0.54 -3.30
N THR A 7 -0.69 -1.82 -3.18
CA THR A 7 -1.60 -2.30 -2.14
C THR A 7 -0.76 -2.96 -1.05
N LEU A 8 -0.88 -2.43 0.16
CA LEU A 8 -0.17 -2.93 1.33
C LEU A 8 -1.18 -3.56 2.28
N ILE A 9 -0.85 -4.73 2.82
CA ILE A 9 -1.70 -5.42 3.78
C ILE A 9 -0.94 -5.50 5.10
N ALA A 10 -1.46 -4.80 6.11
CA ALA A 10 -0.89 -4.79 7.45
C ALA A 10 -1.63 -5.77 8.36
N ARG A 11 -1.01 -6.11 9.47
CA ARG A 11 -1.62 -6.98 10.48
C ARG A 11 -2.87 -6.33 11.03
N GLN A 12 -3.92 -7.13 11.20
CA GLN A 12 -5.23 -6.62 11.67
C GLN A 12 -5.25 -6.24 13.16
N ASP A 13 -4.31 -6.75 13.93
CA ASP A 13 -4.28 -6.58 15.39
C ASP A 13 -3.58 -5.29 15.85
N LEU A 14 -3.30 -4.40 14.91
CA LEU A 14 -2.69 -3.10 15.22
C LEU A 14 -3.77 -2.09 15.61
N SER A 15 -3.37 -1.08 16.37
CA SER A 15 -4.25 0.02 16.74
C SER A 15 -4.39 1.02 15.58
N LYS A 16 -5.40 1.88 15.64
CA LYS A 16 -5.58 2.91 14.63
C LYS A 16 -4.36 3.84 14.50
N PRO A 17 -3.74 4.33 15.58
CA PRO A 17 -2.51 5.11 15.44
C PRO A 17 -1.38 4.36 14.74
N GLN A 18 -1.29 3.04 14.94
CA GLN A 18 -0.29 2.23 14.26
C GLN A 18 -0.58 2.09 12.78
N PHE A 19 -1.84 1.94 12.37
CA PHE A 19 -2.23 1.94 10.95
C PHE A 19 -1.91 3.29 10.30
N ASP A 20 -2.22 4.38 10.97
CA ASP A 20 -1.92 5.71 10.47
C ASP A 20 -0.41 5.92 10.28
N LYS A 21 0.37 5.40 11.20
CA LYS A 21 1.83 5.47 11.15
C LYS A 21 2.40 4.70 9.95
N ILE A 22 1.87 3.52 9.67
CA ILE A 22 2.27 2.71 8.51
C ILE A 22 1.90 3.46 7.22
N ARG A 23 0.68 3.96 7.12
CA ARG A 23 0.21 4.73 5.97
C ARG A 23 1.16 5.88 5.67
N ASP A 24 1.46 6.68 6.69
CA ASP A 24 2.28 7.86 6.54
C ASP A 24 3.75 7.53 6.24
N LYS A 25 4.24 6.44 6.80
CA LYS A 25 5.61 5.96 6.55
C LYS A 25 5.84 5.70 5.06
N TYR A 26 4.96 4.93 4.42
CA TYR A 26 5.12 4.59 3.01
C TYR A 26 4.79 5.77 2.09
N LYS A 27 3.87 6.61 2.48
CA LYS A 27 3.58 7.85 1.78
C LYS A 27 4.80 8.77 1.76
N LYS A 28 5.45 8.94 2.90
CA LYS A 28 6.67 9.75 3.03
C LYS A 28 7.81 9.14 2.20
N LEU A 29 7.95 7.82 2.25
CA LEU A 29 8.99 7.12 1.52
C LEU A 29 8.86 7.31 0.02
N ILE A 30 7.64 7.27 -0.52
CA ILE A 30 7.37 7.55 -1.93
C ILE A 30 7.77 8.99 -2.27
N ASN A 31 7.34 9.95 -1.45
CA ASN A 31 7.62 11.37 -1.70
C ASN A 31 9.11 11.72 -1.62
N GLU A 32 9.87 10.97 -0.82
CA GLU A 32 11.31 11.20 -0.65
C GLU A 32 12.19 10.53 -1.71
N THR A 33 11.63 9.66 -2.52
CA THR A 33 12.38 8.89 -3.53
C THR A 33 11.97 9.25 -4.95
N ASP A 34 11.89 10.54 -5.24
CA ASP A 34 11.50 11.09 -6.54
C ASP A 34 10.09 10.65 -6.97
N GLY A 35 9.25 10.30 -6.02
CA GLY A 35 7.88 9.93 -6.27
C GLY A 35 6.91 10.97 -5.76
N LYS A 36 5.63 10.80 -6.14
CA LYS A 36 4.55 11.66 -5.69
C LYS A 36 3.31 10.81 -5.47
N VAL A 37 2.79 10.83 -4.26
CA VAL A 37 1.52 10.17 -3.96
C VAL A 37 0.38 10.99 -4.52
N LEU A 38 -0.43 10.38 -5.39
CA LEU A 38 -1.56 11.04 -6.03
C LEU A 38 -2.87 10.77 -5.30
N LYS A 39 -3.02 9.57 -4.74
CA LYS A 39 -4.20 9.19 -3.98
C LYS A 39 -3.86 8.09 -2.99
N THR A 40 -4.43 8.15 -1.80
CA THR A 40 -4.33 7.10 -0.78
C THR A 40 -5.73 6.68 -0.38
N GLU A 41 -5.97 5.37 -0.37
CA GLU A 41 -7.24 4.79 0.07
C GLU A 41 -6.98 3.82 1.21
N GLU A 42 -7.75 3.91 2.27
CA GLU A 42 -7.74 2.93 3.35
C GLU A 42 -8.99 2.07 3.22
N TRP A 43 -8.79 0.81 2.86
CA TRP A 43 -9.90 -0.11 2.61
C TRP A 43 -10.39 -0.79 3.88
N GLY A 44 -9.62 -0.71 4.96
CA GLY A 44 -9.98 -1.30 6.24
C GLY A 44 -9.63 -2.78 6.32
N ILE A 45 -10.21 -3.45 7.30
CA ILE A 45 -9.93 -4.86 7.56
C ILE A 45 -10.79 -5.73 6.65
N LEU A 46 -10.14 -6.58 5.86
CA LEU A 46 -10.79 -7.49 4.92
C LEU A 46 -10.36 -8.93 5.18
N ASN A 47 -11.27 -9.85 4.92
CA ASN A 47 -11.00 -11.28 5.03
C ASN A 47 -10.22 -11.78 3.82
N PHE A 48 -9.28 -12.71 4.07
CA PHE A 48 -8.59 -13.40 3.00
C PHE A 48 -9.38 -14.64 2.58
N SER A 49 -9.36 -14.95 1.29
CA SER A 49 -9.93 -16.21 0.79
C SER A 49 -9.12 -17.41 1.27
N LYS A 50 -7.82 -17.21 1.50
CA LYS A 50 -6.90 -18.20 2.08
C LYS A 50 -6.01 -17.50 3.10
N LYS A 51 -5.56 -18.24 4.13
CA LYS A 51 -4.65 -17.68 5.12
C LYS A 51 -3.35 -17.19 4.48
N ILE A 52 -2.88 -16.02 4.93
CA ILE A 52 -1.58 -15.49 4.56
C ILE A 52 -0.76 -15.40 5.84
N LYS A 53 0.36 -16.12 5.92
CA LYS A 53 1.27 -16.11 7.09
C LYS A 53 0.51 -16.29 8.41
N LYS A 54 -0.42 -17.24 8.46
CA LYS A 54 -1.26 -17.56 9.64
C LYS A 54 -2.36 -16.53 9.92
N PHE A 55 -2.53 -15.51 9.10
CA PHE A 55 -3.59 -14.51 9.28
C PHE A 55 -4.76 -14.79 8.37
N ASN A 56 -5.97 -14.56 8.88
CA ASN A 56 -7.22 -14.69 8.12
C ASN A 56 -7.70 -13.36 7.58
N LYS A 57 -7.23 -12.26 8.15
CA LYS A 57 -7.65 -10.91 7.83
C LYS A 57 -6.44 -9.98 7.78
N GLY A 58 -6.58 -8.86 7.10
CA GLY A 58 -5.57 -7.82 7.08
C GLY A 58 -6.18 -6.45 6.86
N TYR A 59 -5.43 -5.43 7.22
CA TYR A 59 -5.81 -4.04 7.01
C TYR A 59 -5.19 -3.57 5.71
N TYR A 60 -6.04 -3.16 4.76
CA TYR A 60 -5.62 -2.79 3.41
C TYR A 60 -5.43 -1.29 3.28
N ILE A 61 -4.28 -0.89 2.75
CA ILE A 61 -3.97 0.49 2.38
C ILE A 61 -3.53 0.48 0.93
N HIS A 62 -4.12 1.35 0.12
CA HIS A 62 -3.85 1.42 -1.31
C HIS A 62 -3.32 2.79 -1.69
N TYR A 63 -2.21 2.83 -2.43
CA TYR A 63 -1.57 4.06 -2.89
C TYR A 63 -1.57 4.10 -4.41
N LYS A 64 -1.96 5.24 -4.96
CA LYS A 64 -1.75 5.55 -6.38
C LYS A 64 -0.70 6.63 -6.45
N PHE A 65 0.38 6.37 -7.16
CA PHE A 65 1.52 7.29 -7.14
C PHE A 65 2.30 7.29 -8.45
N GLU A 66 3.02 8.37 -8.68
CA GLU A 66 4.08 8.46 -9.68
C GLU A 66 5.40 8.11 -9.03
N GLY A 67 6.27 7.42 -9.74
CA GLY A 67 7.58 7.10 -9.20
C GLY A 67 8.55 6.60 -10.25
N SER A 68 9.73 6.27 -9.77
CA SER A 68 10.82 5.70 -10.56
C SER A 68 11.14 4.30 -10.06
N PRO A 69 12.00 3.54 -10.77
CA PRO A 69 12.47 2.26 -10.25
C PRO A 69 13.09 2.37 -8.86
N LYS A 70 13.73 3.48 -8.55
CA LYS A 70 14.31 3.73 -7.22
C LYS A 70 13.21 3.77 -6.14
N THR A 71 12.07 4.39 -6.43
CA THR A 71 10.94 4.43 -5.50
C THR A 71 10.46 3.02 -5.18
N ILE A 72 10.29 2.19 -6.21
CA ILE A 72 9.83 0.81 -6.05
C ILE A 72 10.82 -0.01 -5.25
N GLU A 73 12.10 0.10 -5.57
CA GLU A 73 13.16 -0.62 -4.86
C GLU A 73 13.18 -0.27 -3.37
N THR A 74 13.04 1.02 -3.05
CA THR A 74 13.02 1.48 -1.66
C THR A 74 11.80 0.96 -0.91
N ILE A 75 10.63 0.94 -1.54
CA ILE A 75 9.42 0.36 -0.96
C ILE A 75 9.64 -1.12 -0.62
N LYS A 76 10.16 -1.89 -1.58
CA LYS A 76 10.39 -3.32 -1.40
C LYS A 76 11.36 -3.61 -0.25
N LYS A 77 12.44 -2.84 -0.16
CA LYS A 77 13.41 -3.00 0.93
C LYS A 77 12.78 -2.73 2.29
N SER A 78 11.98 -1.68 2.39
CA SER A 78 11.33 -1.32 3.65
C SER A 78 10.30 -2.39 4.07
N ILE A 79 9.52 -2.90 3.12
CA ILE A 79 8.50 -3.90 3.41
C ILE A 79 9.14 -5.22 3.87
N ASN A 80 10.25 -5.61 3.27
CA ASN A 80 10.92 -6.87 3.60
C ASN A 80 11.38 -6.95 5.05
N ILE A 81 11.62 -5.82 5.70
CA ILE A 81 12.02 -5.77 7.10
C ILE A 81 10.92 -5.30 8.03
N ASP A 82 9.75 -4.96 7.50
CA ASP A 82 8.63 -4.46 8.28
C ASP A 82 7.72 -5.60 8.70
N ARG A 83 7.77 -5.95 9.99
CA ARG A 83 6.99 -7.07 10.54
C ARG A 83 5.49 -6.79 10.63
N GLU A 84 5.08 -5.53 10.50
CA GLU A 84 3.69 -5.14 10.56
C GLU A 84 2.99 -5.33 9.21
N VAL A 85 3.75 -5.52 8.14
CA VAL A 85 3.21 -5.75 6.79
C VAL A 85 3.23 -7.24 6.49
N ILE A 86 2.06 -7.79 6.17
CA ILE A 86 1.90 -9.21 5.85
C ILE A 86 2.24 -9.46 4.38
N ARG A 87 1.74 -8.61 3.50
CA ARG A 87 1.88 -8.79 2.06
C ARG A 87 1.74 -7.46 1.34
N TYR A 88 2.26 -7.40 0.12
CA TYR A 88 2.09 -6.21 -0.72
C TYR A 88 1.99 -6.61 -2.18
N LEU A 89 1.44 -5.68 -2.98
CA LEU A 89 1.37 -5.81 -4.43
C LEU A 89 1.67 -4.44 -5.03
N ILE A 90 2.54 -4.41 -6.05
CA ILE A 90 2.83 -3.18 -6.80
C ILE A 90 2.57 -3.47 -8.26
N VAL A 91 1.74 -2.64 -8.90
CA VAL A 91 1.38 -2.79 -10.30
C VAL A 91 1.70 -1.48 -11.03
N LYS A 92 2.32 -1.59 -12.20
CA LYS A 92 2.64 -0.45 -13.03
C LYS A 92 1.52 -0.20 -14.04
N TYR A 93 1.16 1.06 -14.21
CA TYR A 93 0.13 1.48 -15.15
C TYR A 93 0.62 2.59 -16.05
N LYS A 94 0.05 2.69 -17.24
CA LYS A 94 0.30 3.82 -18.13
C LYS A 94 -0.44 5.06 -17.66
N GLN A 95 -1.62 4.86 -17.09
CA GLN A 95 -2.49 5.94 -16.61
C GLN A 95 -3.28 5.45 -15.40
N LEU A 96 -3.37 6.28 -14.37
CA LEU A 96 -4.14 5.96 -13.17
C LEU A 96 -5.55 6.53 -13.25
N ASP A 97 -6.50 5.75 -12.73
CA ASP A 97 -7.85 6.23 -12.48
C ASP A 97 -7.92 6.77 -11.06
N LEU A 98 -7.87 8.10 -10.94
CA LEU A 98 -7.88 8.77 -9.65
C LEU A 98 -9.29 9.06 -9.14
N LYS A 99 -10.30 8.90 -10.01
CA LYS A 99 -11.69 9.21 -9.68
C LYS A 99 -12.45 8.02 -9.12
N THR A 100 -12.01 6.81 -9.46
CA THR A 100 -12.69 5.58 -9.10
C THR A 100 -11.98 4.90 -7.95
N GLU A 101 -12.71 4.56 -6.90
CA GLU A 101 -12.20 3.77 -5.79
C GLU A 101 -12.67 2.34 -5.97
N PHE A 102 -11.80 1.39 -5.62
CA PHE A 102 -12.02 -0.03 -5.85
C PHE A 102 -13.38 -0.52 -5.35
N PHE A 103 -13.76 -0.16 -4.13
CA PHE A 103 -14.98 -0.66 -3.52
C PHE A 103 -16.24 0.13 -3.86
N LYS A 104 -16.12 1.30 -4.46
CA LYS A 104 -17.29 2.07 -4.85
C LYS A 104 -17.94 1.54 -6.12
N ASN A 105 -17.25 0.70 -6.86
CA ASN A 105 -17.70 0.16 -8.14
C ASN A 105 -18.15 -1.29 -8.07
N GLN A 106 -18.29 -1.81 -6.88
CA GLN A 106 -18.73 -3.19 -6.69
C GLN A 106 -20.17 -3.29 -6.24
#